data_923a2bd94bff69b97044814eb3280d10
#
_entry.id   923a2bd94bff69b97044814eb3280d10
#
_cell.length_a   1.000
_cell.length_b   1.000
_cell.length_c   1.000
_cell.angle_alpha   90.00
_cell.angle_beta   90.00
_cell.angle_gamma   90.00
#
_symmetry.space_group_name_H-M   'P 1'
#
loop_
_entity.id
_entity.type
_entity.pdbx_description
1 polymer ?
#
loop_
_entity_poly.entity_id
_entity_poly.type
_entity_poly.pdbx_seq_one_letter_code
_entity_poly.pdbx_strand_id
1 'polypeptide(L)'
;MLSPKRVKFRKQHKGRIHGVAKGGAELSFGSYGLKALSPERVTARQIEAARRAITREMKRAGRLWIRIFPDVPVSDKPAEVRMGKGKGAPEFWVARVKPGRIMFEIGEVDEDTARRAFAVSYTHLTLPTIA
;
A
#
# COMPACT_ATOMS: atom_id res chain seq x y z
N MET A 1 10.64 -5.51 4.56
CA MET A 1 9.50 -4.93 3.84
C MET A 1 9.08 -5.82 2.69
N LEU A 2 7.84 -5.68 2.26
CA LEU A 2 7.32 -6.50 1.18
C LEU A 2 7.98 -6.15 -0.16
N SER A 3 8.38 -7.15 -0.90
CA SER A 3 8.88 -7.01 -2.26
C SER A 3 8.74 -8.34 -2.97
N PRO A 4 8.63 -8.36 -4.31
CA PRO A 4 8.56 -9.62 -5.06
C PRO A 4 9.87 -10.39 -4.96
N LYS A 5 9.78 -11.71 -4.88
CA LYS A 5 10.97 -12.57 -4.95
C LYS A 5 11.52 -12.64 -6.35
N ARG A 6 10.64 -12.68 -7.34
CA ARG A 6 11.00 -12.73 -8.76
C ARG A 6 10.07 -11.84 -9.53
N VAL A 7 10.61 -11.19 -10.57
CA VAL A 7 9.82 -10.39 -11.49
C VAL A 7 10.22 -10.75 -12.92
N LYS A 8 9.23 -10.74 -13.80
CA LYS A 8 9.47 -10.96 -15.22
C LYS A 8 10.25 -9.79 -15.81
N PHE A 9 9.90 -8.57 -15.39
CA PHE A 9 10.59 -7.36 -15.81
C PHE A 9 11.05 -6.60 -14.59
N ARG A 10 12.33 -6.29 -14.57
CA ARG A 10 12.92 -5.55 -13.45
C ARG A 10 12.46 -4.10 -13.40
N LYS A 11 12.15 -3.52 -14.55
CA LYS A 11 11.68 -2.16 -14.69
C LYS A 11 10.37 -2.16 -15.45
N GLN A 12 9.46 -1.26 -15.09
CA GLN A 12 8.16 -1.15 -15.74
C GLN A 12 7.81 0.31 -15.94
N HIS A 13 6.94 0.57 -16.91
CA HIS A 13 6.40 1.90 -17.12
C HIS A 13 5.45 2.25 -15.98
N LYS A 14 5.44 3.54 -15.60
CA LYS A 14 4.56 4.00 -14.52
C LYS A 14 3.10 3.74 -14.83
N GLY A 15 2.64 4.13 -16.01
CA GLY A 15 1.24 4.01 -16.35
C GLY A 15 0.36 4.87 -15.47
N ARG A 16 -0.93 4.81 -15.73
CA ARG A 16 -1.95 5.48 -14.92
C ARG A 16 -2.87 4.46 -14.31
N ILE A 17 -3.39 4.76 -13.13
CA ILE A 17 -4.35 3.90 -12.46
C ILE A 17 -5.74 4.31 -12.94
N HIS A 18 -6.45 3.39 -13.59
CA HIS A 18 -7.77 3.64 -14.16
C HIS A 18 -8.83 2.78 -13.54
N GLY A 19 -10.04 3.32 -13.50
CA GLY A 19 -11.22 2.56 -13.13
C GLY A 19 -11.36 2.34 -11.64
N VAL A 20 -12.28 1.48 -11.29
CA VAL A 20 -12.63 1.11 -9.92
C VAL A 20 -12.22 -0.35 -9.70
N ALA A 21 -11.81 -0.67 -8.48
CA ALA A 21 -11.39 -2.02 -8.15
C ALA A 21 -12.54 -3.01 -8.34
N LYS A 22 -12.28 -4.08 -9.08
CA LYS A 22 -13.23 -5.18 -9.25
C LYS A 22 -12.88 -6.35 -8.34
N GLY A 23 -11.57 -6.61 -8.16
CA GLY A 23 -11.12 -7.60 -7.22
C GLY A 23 -10.65 -6.94 -5.94
N GLY A 24 -10.78 -7.63 -4.81
CA GLY A 24 -10.35 -7.11 -3.53
C GLY A 24 -11.19 -5.97 -2.98
N ALA A 25 -12.46 -5.85 -3.44
CA ALA A 25 -13.37 -4.80 -3.00
C ALA A 25 -14.26 -5.24 -1.84
N GLU A 26 -14.17 -6.50 -1.42
CA GLU A 26 -14.97 -7.06 -0.34
C GLU A 26 -14.07 -7.68 0.72
N LEU A 27 -14.57 -7.69 1.96
CA LEU A 27 -13.88 -8.37 3.05
C LEU A 27 -13.85 -9.87 2.81
N SER A 28 -12.69 -10.49 3.02
CA SER A 28 -12.52 -11.92 2.84
C SER A 28 -12.02 -12.62 4.10
N PHE A 29 -11.26 -11.95 4.93
CA PHE A 29 -10.59 -12.56 6.09
C PHE A 29 -11.03 -11.98 7.41
N GLY A 30 -11.17 -10.65 7.50
CA GLY A 30 -11.45 -9.96 8.73
C GLY A 30 -12.86 -9.42 8.81
N SER A 31 -13.15 -8.73 9.92
CA SER A 31 -14.45 -8.11 10.15
C SER A 31 -14.48 -6.65 9.75
N TYR A 32 -13.32 -6.00 9.67
CA TYR A 32 -13.19 -4.59 9.35
C TYR A 32 -12.10 -4.40 8.31
N GLY A 33 -12.27 -3.44 7.43
CA GLY A 33 -11.30 -3.19 6.37
C GLY A 33 -11.11 -1.71 6.11
N LEU A 34 -9.93 -1.36 5.65
CA LEU A 34 -9.61 -0.01 5.19
C LEU A 34 -9.65 0.00 3.67
N LYS A 35 -10.60 0.74 3.14
CA LYS A 35 -10.87 0.80 1.71
C LYS A 35 -10.33 2.10 1.11
N ALA A 36 -9.70 2.00 -0.04
CA ALA A 36 -9.22 3.18 -0.76
C ALA A 36 -10.41 3.91 -1.41
N LEU A 37 -10.39 5.24 -1.34
CA LEU A 37 -11.41 6.08 -1.96
C LEU A 37 -10.88 6.79 -3.21
N SER A 38 -9.57 6.79 -3.41
CA SER A 38 -8.94 7.42 -4.56
C SER A 38 -7.83 6.53 -5.10
N PRO A 39 -7.44 6.68 -6.38
CA PRO A 39 -6.34 5.90 -6.91
C PRO A 39 -5.01 6.40 -6.33
N GLU A 40 -4.19 5.47 -5.88
CA GLU A 40 -2.91 5.79 -5.25
C GLU A 40 -1.86 4.74 -5.57
N ARG A 41 -0.60 5.16 -5.51
CA ARG A 41 0.53 4.26 -5.51
C ARG A 41 1.07 4.19 -4.09
N VAL A 42 0.90 3.04 -3.45
CA VAL A 42 1.30 2.85 -2.05
C VAL A 42 2.63 2.12 -2.03
N THR A 43 3.65 2.75 -1.42
CA THR A 43 4.98 2.16 -1.37
C THR A 43 5.06 1.05 -0.32
N ALA A 44 6.06 0.17 -0.49
CA ALA A 44 6.31 -0.88 0.50
C ALA A 44 6.59 -0.27 1.89
N ARG A 45 7.24 0.88 1.94
CA ARG A 45 7.51 1.57 3.20
C ARG A 45 6.23 2.07 3.85
N GLN A 46 5.31 2.61 3.06
CA GLN A 46 4.01 3.06 3.57
C GLN A 46 3.20 1.89 4.12
N ILE A 47 3.21 0.76 3.41
CA ILE A 47 2.52 -0.45 3.87
C ILE A 47 3.10 -0.92 5.20
N GLU A 48 4.42 -0.94 5.32
CA GLU A 48 5.07 -1.38 6.55
C GLU A 48 4.79 -0.43 7.71
N ALA A 49 4.83 0.88 7.46
CA ALA A 49 4.53 1.88 8.48
C ALA A 49 3.08 1.75 8.96
N ALA A 50 2.14 1.57 8.03
CA ALA A 50 0.73 1.38 8.37
C ALA A 50 0.54 0.10 9.17
N ARG A 51 1.19 -0.99 8.77
CA ARG A 51 1.11 -2.27 9.48
C ARG A 51 1.57 -2.12 10.92
N ARG A 52 2.69 -1.46 11.13
CA ARG A 52 3.21 -1.24 12.48
C ARG A 52 2.28 -0.38 13.33
N ALA A 53 1.72 0.66 12.73
CA ALA A 53 0.78 1.54 13.43
C ALA A 53 -0.48 0.79 13.84
N ILE A 54 -1.05 -0.02 12.95
CA ILE A 54 -2.24 -0.81 13.23
C ILE A 54 -1.95 -1.83 14.34
N THR A 55 -0.84 -2.55 14.23
CA THR A 55 -0.47 -3.56 15.23
C THR A 55 -0.26 -2.96 16.60
N ARG A 56 0.38 -1.78 16.64
CA ARG A 56 0.62 -1.08 17.90
C ARG A 56 -0.70 -0.65 18.56
N GLU A 57 -1.62 -0.12 17.78
CA GLU A 57 -2.92 0.32 18.30
C GLU A 57 -3.75 -0.87 18.80
N MET A 58 -3.65 -2.01 18.14
CA MET A 58 -4.35 -3.23 18.57
C MET A 58 -3.70 -3.91 19.77
N LYS A 59 -2.51 -3.47 20.19
CA LYS A 59 -1.78 -4.03 21.33
C LYS A 59 -1.58 -5.54 21.21
N ARG A 60 -1.30 -6.01 19.99
CA ARG A 60 -1.13 -7.44 19.66
C ARG A 60 -2.39 -8.28 19.82
N ALA A 61 -3.53 -7.66 20.05
CA ALA A 61 -4.80 -8.37 20.01
C ALA A 61 -5.31 -8.45 18.57
N GLY A 62 -6.03 -9.50 18.26
CA GLY A 62 -6.62 -9.65 16.93
C GLY A 62 -5.64 -10.01 15.84
N ARG A 63 -6.12 -9.92 14.61
CA ARG A 63 -5.34 -10.28 13.41
C ARG A 63 -5.40 -9.18 12.38
N LEU A 64 -4.31 -9.07 11.63
CA LEU A 64 -4.17 -8.12 10.53
C LEU A 64 -3.84 -8.87 9.25
N TRP A 65 -4.55 -8.55 8.17
CA TRP A 65 -4.24 -9.04 6.83
C TRP A 65 -3.93 -7.87 5.93
N ILE A 66 -2.80 -7.94 5.23
CA ILE A 66 -2.43 -6.96 4.21
C ILE A 66 -2.96 -7.48 2.89
N ARG A 67 -3.89 -6.74 2.27
CA ARG A 67 -4.58 -7.17 1.06
C ARG A 67 -3.96 -6.62 -0.22
N ILE A 68 -2.94 -5.80 -0.11
CA ILE A 68 -2.24 -5.26 -1.27
C ILE A 68 -0.78 -5.68 -1.22
N PHE A 69 -0.17 -5.78 -2.39
CA PHE A 69 1.24 -6.16 -2.47
C PHE A 69 1.98 -5.20 -3.41
N PRO A 70 3.16 -4.72 -3.00
CA PRO A 70 3.94 -3.79 -3.83
C PRO A 70 4.73 -4.56 -4.88
N ASP A 71 4.14 -4.78 -6.03
CA ASP A 71 4.71 -5.57 -7.11
C ASP A 71 5.21 -4.75 -8.29
N VAL A 72 5.03 -3.44 -8.27
CA VAL A 72 5.44 -2.55 -9.35
C VAL A 72 6.72 -1.83 -8.95
N PRO A 73 7.82 -2.01 -9.71
CA PRO A 73 9.06 -1.30 -9.41
C PRO A 73 8.97 0.16 -9.86
N VAL A 74 9.51 1.06 -9.04
CA VAL A 74 9.62 2.48 -9.39
C VAL A 74 11.10 2.81 -9.45
N SER A 75 11.51 3.39 -10.57
CA SER A 75 12.89 3.83 -10.78
C SER A 75 12.98 5.33 -10.57
N ASP A 76 14.08 5.76 -10.00
CA ASP A 76 14.33 7.17 -9.78
C ASP A 76 15.75 7.48 -10.26
N LYS A 77 15.93 8.59 -11.00
CA LYS A 77 17.23 9.01 -11.45
C LYS A 77 17.78 10.08 -10.51
N PRO A 78 19.04 9.96 -10.09
CA PRO A 78 19.67 11.05 -9.37
C PRO A 78 19.64 12.35 -10.19
N ALA A 79 19.58 13.48 -9.51
CA ALA A 79 19.50 14.78 -10.18
C ALA A 79 20.72 15.06 -11.06
N GLU A 80 21.87 14.47 -10.75
CA GLU A 80 23.09 14.63 -11.50
C GLU A 80 23.16 13.80 -12.78
N VAL A 81 22.24 12.83 -12.96
CA VAL A 81 22.23 11.98 -14.14
C VAL A 81 21.54 12.72 -15.28
N ARG A 82 22.24 12.77 -16.44
CA ARG A 82 21.68 13.42 -17.62
C ARG A 82 20.47 12.66 -18.13
N MET A 83 19.49 13.40 -18.60
CA MET A 83 18.30 12.83 -19.21
C MET A 83 18.69 12.06 -20.48
N GLY A 84 17.98 10.98 -20.77
CA GLY A 84 18.18 10.22 -21.99
C GLY A 84 19.10 9.03 -21.87
N LYS A 85 19.72 8.81 -20.74
CA LYS A 85 20.59 7.63 -20.52
C LYS A 85 19.84 6.38 -20.10
N GLY A 86 18.55 6.31 -20.41
CA GLY A 86 17.72 5.17 -20.05
C GLY A 86 17.12 5.31 -18.67
N LYS A 87 16.36 4.31 -18.30
CA LYS A 87 15.65 4.27 -17.03
C LYS A 87 16.61 3.93 -15.89
N GLY A 88 16.51 4.62 -14.77
CA GLY A 88 17.30 4.31 -13.60
C GLY A 88 17.01 2.94 -13.02
N ALA A 89 17.81 2.49 -12.06
CA ALA A 89 17.59 1.24 -11.37
C ALA A 89 16.31 1.32 -10.52
N PRO A 90 15.61 0.18 -10.30
CA PRO A 90 14.48 0.17 -9.40
C PRO A 90 14.93 0.53 -7.98
N GLU A 91 14.31 1.53 -7.38
CA GLU A 91 14.66 1.97 -6.03
C GLU A 91 13.67 1.51 -4.99
N PHE A 92 12.40 1.40 -5.37
CA PHE A 92 11.38 0.95 -4.44
C PHE A 92 10.23 0.32 -5.20
N TRP A 93 9.37 -0.34 -4.45
CA TRP A 93 8.23 -1.07 -4.97
C TRP A 93 6.94 -0.43 -4.49
N VAL A 94 5.93 -0.41 -5.36
CA VAL A 94 4.63 0.17 -5.02
C VAL A 94 3.51 -0.78 -5.42
N ALA A 95 2.39 -0.66 -4.72
CA ALA A 95 1.14 -1.27 -5.11
C ALA A 95 0.29 -0.21 -5.79
N ARG A 96 -0.30 -0.54 -6.94
CA ARG A 96 -1.27 0.33 -7.61
C ARG A 96 -2.63 0.02 -7.02
N VAL A 97 -3.19 0.98 -6.31
CA VAL A 97 -4.45 0.79 -5.59
C VAL A 97 -5.55 1.58 -6.29
N LYS A 98 -6.60 0.89 -6.72
CA LYS A 98 -7.77 1.51 -7.33
C LYS A 98 -8.79 1.89 -6.27
N PRO A 99 -9.62 2.91 -6.53
CA PRO A 99 -10.71 3.21 -5.60
C PRO A 99 -11.59 1.98 -5.37
N GLY A 100 -11.97 1.75 -4.14
CA GLY A 100 -12.77 0.59 -3.75
C GLY A 100 -11.97 -0.62 -3.30
N ARG A 101 -10.65 -0.61 -3.48
CA ARG A 101 -9.80 -1.72 -3.05
C ARG A 101 -9.63 -1.71 -1.54
N ILE A 102 -9.79 -2.86 -0.92
CA ILE A 102 -9.48 -3.02 0.51
C ILE A 102 -7.99 -3.24 0.64
N MET A 103 -7.32 -2.37 1.38
CA MET A 103 -5.87 -2.41 1.56
C MET A 103 -5.48 -3.26 2.77
N PHE A 104 -6.22 -3.15 3.85
CA PHE A 104 -5.96 -3.89 5.08
C PHE A 104 -7.27 -4.42 5.63
N GLU A 105 -7.21 -5.58 6.28
CA GLU A 105 -8.33 -6.13 7.04
C GLU A 105 -7.87 -6.45 8.44
N ILE A 106 -8.72 -6.24 9.42
CA ILE A 106 -8.46 -6.67 10.79
C ILE A 106 -9.67 -7.43 11.32
N GLY A 107 -9.39 -8.34 12.23
CA GLY A 107 -10.41 -9.14 12.86
C GLY A 107 -10.07 -9.43 14.30
N GLU A 108 -11.02 -10.01 15.02
CA GLU A 108 -10.86 -10.38 16.43
C GLU A 108 -10.61 -9.19 17.35
N VAL A 109 -11.09 -8.00 16.95
CA VAL A 109 -11.06 -6.78 17.77
C VAL A 109 -12.42 -6.12 17.68
N ASP A 110 -12.72 -5.22 18.63
CA ASP A 110 -13.97 -4.48 18.59
C ASP A 110 -13.92 -3.33 17.59
N GLU A 111 -15.07 -2.75 17.31
CA GLU A 111 -15.17 -1.68 16.31
C GLU A 111 -14.36 -0.45 16.70
N ASP A 112 -14.37 -0.07 17.98
CA ASP A 112 -13.64 1.11 18.43
C ASP A 112 -12.14 0.94 18.23
N THR A 113 -11.61 -0.22 18.57
CA THR A 113 -10.19 -0.53 18.35
C THR A 113 -9.86 -0.51 16.85
N ALA A 114 -10.74 -1.08 16.01
CA ALA A 114 -10.54 -1.08 14.57
C ALA A 114 -10.51 0.35 14.01
N ARG A 115 -11.43 1.19 14.44
CA ARG A 115 -11.48 2.59 13.99
C ARG A 115 -10.21 3.35 14.37
N ARG A 116 -9.75 3.17 15.60
CA ARG A 116 -8.52 3.84 16.06
C ARG A 116 -7.30 3.36 15.28
N ALA A 117 -7.21 2.05 15.07
CA ALA A 117 -6.08 1.48 14.35
C ALA A 117 -6.00 2.02 12.92
N PHE A 118 -7.13 2.06 12.22
CA PHE A 118 -7.16 2.58 10.86
C PHE A 118 -6.94 4.08 10.81
N ALA A 119 -7.44 4.83 11.78
CA ALA A 119 -7.22 6.27 11.84
C ALA A 119 -5.73 6.59 12.00
N VAL A 120 -5.02 5.86 12.85
CA VAL A 120 -3.58 6.04 13.02
C VAL A 120 -2.83 5.66 11.76
N SER A 121 -3.19 4.55 11.12
CA SER A 121 -2.51 4.09 9.91
C SER A 121 -2.75 5.00 8.71
N TYR A 122 -3.87 5.71 8.68
CA TYR A 122 -4.21 6.61 7.58
C TYR A 122 -3.11 7.63 7.32
N THR A 123 -2.52 8.20 8.36
CA THR A 123 -1.47 9.20 8.19
C THR A 123 -0.24 8.63 7.51
N HIS A 124 0.09 7.37 7.75
CA HIS A 124 1.23 6.72 7.11
C HIS A 124 0.98 6.41 5.63
N LEU A 125 -0.27 6.18 5.26
CA LEU A 125 -0.62 5.87 3.88
C LEU A 125 -0.80 7.10 3.01
N THR A 126 -1.30 8.20 3.57
CA THR A 126 -1.70 9.37 2.80
C THR A 126 -0.78 10.57 2.95
N LEU A 127 0.07 10.57 3.97
CA LEU A 127 0.89 11.72 4.29
C LEU A 127 1.71 12.25 3.11
N PRO A 128 2.36 11.40 2.30
CA PRO A 128 3.13 11.91 1.16
C PRO A 128 2.27 12.54 0.07
N THR A 129 0.98 12.24 0.05
CA THR A 129 0.07 12.72 -0.99
C THR A 129 -0.86 13.81 -0.51
N ILE A 130 -0.92 14.05 0.77
CA ILE A 130 -1.68 15.16 1.33
C ILE A 130 -0.90 16.43 1.07
N ALA A 131 -1.42 17.20 0.20
CA ALA A 131 -0.83 18.49 -0.09
C ALA A 131 -1.45 19.54 0.81
#